data_b70096beb36d51ea77e272be08bbad38
#
_entry.id   b70096beb36d51ea77e272be08bbad38
#
_cell.length_a   1.000
_cell.length_b   1.000
_cell.length_c   1.000
_cell.angle_alpha   90.00
_cell.angle_beta   90.00
_cell.angle_gamma   90.00
#
_symmetry.space_group_name_H-M   'P 1'
#
loop_
_entity.id
_entity.type
_entity.pdbx_description
1 polymer ?
#
loop_
_entity_poly.entity_id
_entity_poly.type
_entity_poly.pdbx_seq_one_letter_code
_entity_poly.pdbx_strand_id
1 'polypeptide(L)' 'MLQREGTLHLQASGRWAIMRPGREPFELTSGDVFRVEVDGKLQITRMGHLWGEGYYSVDGYKLRDGMCAAIGDGG' A
#
# COMPACT_ATOMS: atom_id res chain seq x y z
N MET A 1 -12.53 -14.76 7.71
CA MET A 1 -11.54 -14.54 6.63
C MET A 1 -11.28 -13.07 6.47
N LEU A 2 -10.06 -12.67 6.62
CA LEU A 2 -9.70 -11.27 6.45
C LEU A 2 -9.65 -10.91 4.98
N GLN A 3 -10.22 -9.77 4.67
CA GLN A 3 -10.23 -9.28 3.29
C GLN A 3 -9.37 -8.04 3.14
N ARG A 4 -8.36 -7.92 3.99
CA ARG A 4 -7.48 -6.75 3.98
C ARG A 4 -6.27 -6.94 3.08
N GLU A 5 -5.90 -8.20 2.82
CA GLU A 5 -4.70 -8.48 2.05
C GLU A 5 -4.99 -8.47 0.58
N GLY A 6 -4.03 -8.00 -0.17
CA GLY A 6 -4.10 -7.95 -1.61
C GLY A 6 -2.74 -7.63 -2.18
N THR A 7 -2.74 -7.01 -3.35
CA THR A 7 -1.49 -6.63 -4.01
C THR A 7 -1.51 -5.14 -4.27
N LEU A 8 -0.33 -4.55 -4.18
CA LEU A 8 -0.15 -3.12 -4.37
C LEU A 8 0.05 -2.82 -5.85
N HIS A 9 -0.65 -1.80 -6.35
CA HIS A 9 -0.52 -1.41 -7.74
C HIS A 9 -0.49 0.10 -7.87
N LEU A 10 0.37 0.58 -8.75
CA LEU A 10 0.45 2.00 -9.03
C LEU A 10 -0.64 2.36 -10.04
N GLN A 11 -1.46 3.33 -9.69
CA GLN A 11 -2.58 3.76 -10.53
C GLN A 11 -2.13 4.84 -11.49
N ALA A 12 -2.94 5.05 -12.53
CA ALA A 12 -2.65 6.11 -13.50
C ALA A 12 -2.62 7.49 -12.84
N SER A 13 -3.34 7.63 -11.74
CA SER A 13 -3.36 8.89 -10.99
C SER A 13 -2.06 9.16 -10.26
N GLY A 14 -1.16 8.17 -10.18
CA GLY A 14 0.06 8.28 -9.40
C GLY A 14 -0.08 7.78 -7.99
N ARG A 15 -1.28 7.40 -7.57
CA ARG A 15 -1.52 6.85 -6.25
C ARG A 15 -1.37 5.34 -6.27
N TRP A 16 -0.96 4.81 -5.14
CA TRP A 16 -0.91 3.37 -4.97
C TRP A 16 -2.25 2.87 -4.46
N ALA A 17 -2.65 1.69 -4.91
CA ALA A 17 -3.90 1.08 -4.46
C ALA A 17 -3.64 -0.37 -4.10
N ILE A 18 -4.39 -0.87 -3.12
CA ILE A 18 -4.34 -2.28 -2.77
C ILE A 18 -5.49 -2.96 -3.46
N MET A 19 -5.17 -3.87 -4.37
CA MET A 19 -6.15 -4.62 -5.16
C MET A 19 -6.50 -5.89 -4.43
N ARG A 20 -7.79 -6.14 -4.24
CA ARG A 20 -8.27 -7.31 -3.52
C ARG A 20 -9.26 -8.07 -4.38
N PRO A 21 -9.22 -9.41 -4.36
CA PRO A 21 -10.17 -10.19 -5.15
C PRO A 21 -11.61 -9.86 -4.78
N GLY A 22 -12.44 -9.62 -5.79
CA GLY A 22 -13.86 -9.39 -5.59
C GLY A 22 -14.20 -8.09 -4.91
N ARG A 23 -13.24 -7.20 -4.74
CA ARG A 23 -13.45 -5.92 -4.10
C ARG A 23 -12.90 -4.80 -4.94
N GLU A 24 -13.41 -3.60 -4.70
CA GLU A 24 -12.87 -2.44 -5.39
C GLU A 24 -11.49 -2.09 -4.83
N PRO A 25 -10.64 -1.50 -5.67
CA PRO A 25 -9.31 -1.11 -5.21
C PRO A 25 -9.40 -0.13 -4.04
N PHE A 26 -8.53 -0.29 -3.08
CA PHE A 26 -8.42 0.63 -1.97
C PHE A 26 -7.27 1.59 -2.26
N GLU A 27 -7.59 2.81 -2.66
CA GLU A 27 -6.56 3.81 -2.96
C GLU A 27 -5.98 4.37 -1.68
N LEU A 28 -4.65 4.43 -1.64
CA LEU A 28 -3.94 4.96 -0.49
C LEU A 28 -3.63 6.43 -0.74
N THR A 29 -3.89 7.25 0.28
CA THR A 29 -3.53 8.66 0.21
C THR A 29 -2.56 8.97 1.33
N SER A 30 -2.03 10.19 1.29
CA SER A 30 -1.08 10.63 2.31
C SER A 30 -1.70 10.49 3.70
N GLY A 31 -1.00 9.81 4.59
CA GLY A 31 -1.46 9.59 5.95
C GLY A 31 -2.08 8.23 6.19
N ASP A 32 -2.43 7.49 5.13
CA ASP A 32 -3.02 6.18 5.30
C ASP A 32 -2.00 5.17 5.81
N VAL A 33 -2.43 4.38 6.79
CA VAL A 33 -1.60 3.30 7.35
C VAL A 33 -1.90 2.03 6.58
N PHE A 34 -0.84 1.31 6.23
CA PHE A 34 -0.99 0.06 5.51
C PHE A 34 0.22 -0.83 5.80
N ARG A 35 0.19 -2.05 5.29
CA ARG A 35 1.29 -2.99 5.46
C ARG A 35 1.78 -3.45 4.11
N VAL A 36 3.07 -3.67 4.00
CA VAL A 36 3.69 -4.21 2.79
C VAL A 36 4.60 -5.35 3.18
N GLU A 37 4.74 -6.31 2.28
CA GLU A 37 5.59 -7.46 2.51
C GLU A 37 7.04 -7.08 2.27
N VAL A 38 7.86 -7.26 3.32
CA VAL A 38 9.29 -7.02 3.25
C VAL A 38 9.96 -8.26 3.81
N ASP A 39 10.74 -8.94 2.98
CA ASP A 39 11.46 -10.15 3.41
C ASP A 39 10.52 -11.20 4.00
N GLY A 40 9.36 -11.37 3.38
CA GLY A 40 8.42 -12.40 3.78
C GLY A 40 7.52 -12.04 4.93
N LYS A 41 7.60 -10.82 5.43
CA LYS A 41 6.75 -10.38 6.55
C LYS A 41 6.05 -9.10 6.20
N LEU A 42 4.81 -8.96 6.67
CA LEU A 42 4.08 -7.73 6.49
C LEU A 42 4.55 -6.70 7.51
N GLN A 43 5.05 -5.58 7.00
CA GLN A 43 5.56 -4.50 7.83
C GLN A 43 4.62 -3.31 7.74
N ILE A 44 4.29 -2.75 8.89
CA ILE A 44 3.39 -1.61 8.94
C ILE A 44 4.13 -0.35 8.51
N THR A 45 3.44 0.51 7.75
CA THR A 45 4.01 1.77 7.33
C THR A 45 2.88 2.76 7.07
N ARG A 46 3.25 3.92 6.62
CA ARG A 46 2.29 4.99 6.30
C ARG A 46 2.64 5.58 4.97
N MET A 47 1.62 5.99 4.24
CA MET A 47 1.82 6.63 2.94
C MET A 47 2.16 8.10 3.13
N GLY A 48 3.23 8.55 2.47
CA GLY A 48 3.59 9.96 2.43
C GLY A 48 3.57 10.45 1.00
N HIS A 49 3.66 11.76 0.84
CA HIS A 49 3.64 12.38 -0.48
C HIS A 49 4.60 13.55 -0.52
N LEU A 50 5.42 13.60 -1.57
CA LEU A 50 6.34 14.71 -1.81
C LEU A 50 6.07 15.30 -3.17
N TRP A 51 6.06 16.63 -3.25
CA TRP A 51 5.89 17.32 -4.51
C TRP A 51 7.00 16.92 -5.47
N GLY A 52 6.61 16.52 -6.67
CA GLY A 52 7.57 16.14 -7.70
C GLY A 52 8.06 14.72 -7.60
N GLU A 53 7.86 14.04 -6.50
CA GLU A 53 8.34 12.68 -6.33
C GLU A 53 7.23 11.66 -6.15
N GLY A 54 6.03 12.11 -5.75
CA GLY A 54 4.89 11.24 -5.64
C GLY A 54 4.75 10.61 -4.28
N TYR A 55 4.07 9.47 -4.24
CA TYR A 55 3.75 8.79 -3.00
C TYR A 55 4.81 7.78 -2.62
N TYR A 56 5.08 7.66 -1.34
CA TYR A 56 6.15 6.79 -0.85
C TYR A 56 5.80 6.26 0.54
N SER A 57 6.53 5.23 0.98
CA SER A 57 6.41 4.70 2.33
C SER A 57 7.30 5.53 3.26
N VAL A 58 6.72 6.07 4.34
CA VAL A 58 7.49 6.93 5.25
C VAL A 58 8.63 6.18 5.94
N ASP A 59 8.52 4.85 6.02
CA ASP A 59 9.58 4.04 6.63
C ASP A 59 10.64 3.63 5.62
N GLY A 60 10.53 4.10 4.38
CA GLY A 60 11.55 3.84 3.39
C GLY A 60 11.42 2.51 2.66
N TYR A 61 10.34 1.78 2.86
CA TYR A 61 10.13 0.54 2.12
C TYR A 61 9.89 0.85 0.65
N LYS A 62 10.54 0.09 -0.22
CA LYS A 62 10.43 0.32 -1.64
C LYS A 62 9.13 -0.31 -2.15
N LEU A 63 8.23 0.54 -2.61
CA LEU A 63 6.94 0.08 -3.12
C LEU A 63 7.11 -0.42 -4.55
N ARG A 64 6.49 -1.55 -4.85
CA ARG A 64 6.56 -2.16 -6.17
C ARG A 64 5.20 -2.64 -6.60
N ASP A 65 4.95 -2.54 -7.88
CA ASP A 65 3.72 -3.04 -8.47
C ASP A 65 3.64 -4.55 -8.27
N GLY A 66 2.54 -5.01 -7.70
CA GLY A 66 2.33 -6.44 -7.49
C GLY A 66 2.79 -6.99 -6.16
N MET A 67 3.44 -6.18 -5.31
CA MET A 67 3.88 -6.70 -4.02
C MET A 67 2.69 -6.90 -3.10
N CYS A 68 2.81 -7.85 -2.18
CA CYS A 68 1.75 -8.10 -1.22
C CYS A 68 1.60 -6.94 -0.26
N ALA A 69 0.37 -6.59 0.04
CA ALA A 69 0.07 -5.47 0.92
C ALA A 69 -1.24 -5.74 1.63
N ALA A 70 -1.48 -5.02 2.72
CA ALA A 70 -2.70 -5.16 3.48
C ALA A 70 -3.17 -3.79 3.94
N ILE A 71 -4.48 -3.65 4.04
CA ILE A 71 -5.09 -2.39 4.45
C ILE A 71 -4.95 -2.22 5.96
N GLY A 72 -4.57 -1.01 6.36
CA GLY A 72 -4.55 -0.64 7.75
C GLY A 72 -3.45 -1.31 8.54
N ASP A 73 -3.56 -1.25 9.84
CA ASP A 73 -2.56 -1.81 10.74
C ASP A 73 -2.91 -3.20 11.23
N GLY A 74 -3.99 -3.76 10.73
CA GLY A 74 -4.42 -5.08 11.13
C GLY A 74 -5.16 -5.12 12.45
N GLY A 75 -5.32 -3.97 13.07
CA GLY A 75 -5.99 -3.87 14.35
C GLY A 75 -7.47 -3.99 14.28
#